data_55252f5e76d5f7e5d5044757f3e66a67
#
_entry.id   55252f5e76d5f7e5d5044757f3e66a67
#
_cell.length_a   1.000
_cell.length_b   1.000
_cell.length_c   1.000
_cell.angle_alpha   90.00
_cell.angle_beta   90.00
_cell.angle_gamma   90.00
#
_symmetry.space_group_name_H-M   'P 1'
#
loop_
_entity.id
_entity.type
_entity.pdbx_description
1 polymer ?
#
loop_
_entity_poly.entity_id
_entity_poly.type
_entity_poly.pdbx_seq_one_letter_code
_entity_poly.pdbx_strand_id
1 'polypeptide(L)'
;MRGEIKYAEPKKPFLVMSMKIDIESVSKILLANPNLADDVQQGDEGFAQWHLDESLKNAVERLLFLHENPKDIGFLAPLIQQEIYYRLLTGEQGGKFKAMVSNGSHTKKIAQATHYLQQHFSETITVETLANLSDMSLSGFHSHFKKITSLSPLQYQKSLRLMEARRLIAQEGRGITEAAYQVGYESPSQFSREYKRYFGHAPKGDIK
;
A
#
# COMPACT_ATOMS: atom_id res chain seq x y z
N MET A 1 27.26 -6.08 12.94
CA MET A 1 27.71 -5.40 14.18
C MET A 1 27.31 -6.27 15.36
N ARG A 2 28.25 -6.72 16.19
CA ARG A 2 27.92 -7.41 17.46
C ARG A 2 27.76 -6.33 18.52
N GLY A 3 26.55 -6.16 19.04
CA GLY A 3 26.30 -5.29 20.18
C GLY A 3 26.78 -5.97 21.47
N GLU A 4 27.48 -5.25 22.30
CA GLU A 4 27.93 -5.70 23.62
C GLU A 4 26.89 -5.25 24.66
N ILE A 5 26.28 -6.21 25.37
CA ILE A 5 25.35 -5.90 26.46
C ILE A 5 26.18 -5.54 27.68
N LYS A 6 26.25 -4.26 28.02
CA LYS A 6 27.07 -3.76 29.13
C LYS A 6 26.41 -3.85 30.52
N TYR A 7 25.08 -3.95 30.55
CA TYR A 7 24.30 -3.93 31.79
C TYR A 7 23.12 -4.90 31.71
N ALA A 8 23.27 -6.09 32.25
CA ALA A 8 22.17 -6.99 32.54
C ALA A 8 22.40 -7.60 33.94
N GLU A 9 21.46 -7.39 34.85
CA GLU A 9 21.46 -7.97 36.19
C GLU A 9 20.28 -8.95 36.34
N PRO A 10 20.37 -9.98 37.19
CA PRO A 10 19.29 -10.93 37.42
C PRO A 10 17.95 -10.27 37.81
N LYS A 11 17.99 -9.12 38.47
CA LYS A 11 16.83 -8.31 38.87
C LYS A 11 16.39 -7.27 37.83
N LYS A 12 17.21 -7.02 36.80
CA LYS A 12 16.94 -6.11 35.68
C LYS A 12 17.42 -6.75 34.38
N PRO A 13 16.69 -7.76 33.87
CA PRO A 13 17.09 -8.44 32.65
C PRO A 13 17.00 -7.48 31.44
N PHE A 14 17.93 -7.66 30.52
CA PHE A 14 17.83 -7.01 29.21
C PHE A 14 16.84 -7.79 28.36
N LEU A 15 15.72 -7.17 28.01
CA LEU A 15 14.69 -7.76 27.16
C LEU A 15 14.84 -7.23 25.73
N VAL A 16 14.87 -8.14 24.77
CA VAL A 16 14.89 -7.79 23.33
C VAL A 16 13.67 -8.40 22.67
N MET A 17 12.94 -7.57 21.93
CA MET A 17 11.95 -8.02 20.97
C MET A 17 12.51 -7.84 19.57
N SER A 18 12.42 -8.85 18.73
CA SER A 18 12.73 -8.77 17.31
C SER A 18 11.45 -8.96 16.49
N MET A 19 11.13 -7.99 15.66
CA MET A 19 10.01 -8.06 14.74
C MET A 19 10.51 -8.03 13.31
N LYS A 20 10.15 -9.06 12.52
CA LYS A 20 10.44 -9.06 11.09
C LYS A 20 9.47 -8.11 10.39
N ILE A 21 10.03 -7.15 9.65
CA ILE A 21 9.22 -6.21 8.87
C ILE A 21 8.66 -6.93 7.64
N ASP A 22 7.34 -6.93 7.51
CA ASP A 22 6.67 -7.35 6.28
C ASP A 22 6.60 -6.20 5.29
N ILE A 23 7.54 -6.22 4.32
CA ILE A 23 7.66 -5.19 3.28
C ILE A 23 6.37 -5.07 2.46
N GLU A 24 5.64 -6.16 2.25
CA GLU A 24 4.37 -6.14 1.52
C GLU A 24 3.31 -5.31 2.26
N SER A 25 3.17 -5.52 3.56
CA SER A 25 2.24 -4.76 4.40
C SER A 25 2.62 -3.28 4.45
N VAL A 26 3.90 -2.95 4.58
CA VAL A 26 4.38 -1.55 4.53
C VAL A 26 4.09 -0.92 3.17
N SER A 27 4.30 -1.66 2.09
CA SER A 27 4.01 -1.19 0.73
C SER A 27 2.53 -0.87 0.51
N LYS A 28 1.63 -1.71 1.04
CA LYS A 28 0.18 -1.48 0.99
C LYS A 28 -0.20 -0.18 1.73
N ILE A 29 0.43 0.08 2.88
CA ILE A 29 0.21 1.33 3.63
C ILE A 29 0.65 2.55 2.80
N LEU A 30 1.83 2.49 2.18
CA LEU A 30 2.34 3.59 1.34
C LEU A 30 1.46 3.83 0.11
N LEU A 31 0.99 2.77 -0.55
CA LEU A 31 0.08 2.87 -1.70
C LEU A 31 -1.29 3.45 -1.33
N ALA A 32 -1.81 3.10 -0.15
CA ALA A 32 -3.07 3.63 0.35
C ALA A 32 -2.97 5.09 0.81
N ASN A 33 -1.75 5.58 1.07
CA ASN A 33 -1.48 6.93 1.58
C ASN A 33 -0.35 7.59 0.76
N PRO A 34 -0.62 8.07 -0.47
CA PRO A 34 0.39 8.65 -1.36
C PRO A 34 1.19 9.78 -0.72
N ASN A 35 0.55 10.61 0.10
CA ASN A 35 1.20 11.72 0.82
C ASN A 35 2.33 11.25 1.76
N LEU A 36 2.31 10.00 2.19
CA LEU A 36 3.40 9.43 2.98
C LEU A 36 4.61 9.04 2.11
N ALA A 37 4.45 8.91 0.80
CA ALA A 37 5.50 8.48 -0.11
C ALA A 37 6.49 9.61 -0.47
N ASP A 38 6.05 10.88 -0.40
CA ASP A 38 6.81 12.04 -0.89
C ASP A 38 8.00 12.44 -0.01
N ASP A 39 8.08 11.97 1.22
CA ASP A 39 9.07 12.38 2.22
C ASP A 39 10.21 11.34 2.37
N VAL A 40 10.78 10.91 1.25
CA VAL A 40 11.94 9.99 1.27
C VAL A 40 13.22 10.80 1.47
N GLN A 41 13.67 10.94 2.71
CA GLN A 41 15.02 11.42 2.99
C GLN A 41 16.03 10.37 2.52
N GLN A 42 16.96 10.76 1.64
CA GLN A 42 18.16 9.99 1.37
C GLN A 42 18.97 9.91 2.67
N GLY A 43 18.91 8.79 3.33
CA GLY A 43 19.67 8.52 4.54
C GLY A 43 20.62 7.36 4.30
N ASP A 44 21.79 7.43 4.89
CA ASP A 44 22.80 6.36 4.88
C ASP A 44 22.16 4.99 5.17
N GLU A 45 22.63 3.98 4.43
CA GLU A 45 22.34 2.56 4.66
C GLU A 45 22.89 2.15 6.02
N GLY A 46 22.15 2.49 7.08
CA GLY A 46 22.64 2.23 8.42
C GLY A 46 21.51 2.18 9.44
N PHE A 47 21.85 1.70 10.56
CA PHE A 47 21.08 1.60 11.77
C PHE A 47 20.25 2.88 12.01
N ALA A 48 18.91 2.77 12.03
CA ALA A 48 18.04 3.83 12.49
C ALA A 48 17.59 3.53 13.92
N GLN A 49 17.84 4.45 14.84
CA GLN A 49 17.38 4.36 16.21
C GLN A 49 16.12 5.21 16.36
N TRP A 50 15.02 4.59 16.72
CA TRP A 50 13.75 5.28 17.01
C TRP A 50 13.57 5.48 18.49
N HIS A 51 13.12 6.66 18.86
CA HIS A 51 12.47 6.84 20.15
C HIS A 51 11.05 6.30 20.06
N LEU A 52 10.71 5.40 20.98
CA LEU A 52 9.34 4.92 21.13
C LEU A 52 8.52 6.03 21.78
N ASP A 53 7.71 6.74 20.99
CA ASP A 53 6.67 7.57 21.56
C ASP A 53 5.62 6.71 22.29
N GLU A 54 4.79 7.33 23.12
CA GLU A 54 3.79 6.61 23.92
C GLU A 54 2.81 5.81 23.05
N SER A 55 2.53 6.28 21.85
CA SER A 55 1.61 5.63 20.94
C SER A 55 2.20 4.38 20.31
N LEU A 56 3.47 4.45 19.86
CA LEU A 56 4.19 3.30 19.32
C LEU A 56 4.47 2.27 20.41
N LYS A 57 4.84 2.73 21.61
CA LYS A 57 5.04 1.88 22.78
C LYS A 57 3.76 1.11 23.12
N ASN A 58 2.61 1.78 23.20
CA ASN A 58 1.32 1.14 23.45
C ASN A 58 0.98 0.06 22.38
N ALA A 59 1.22 0.35 21.11
CA ALA A 59 0.99 -0.63 20.04
C ALA A 59 1.90 -1.87 20.19
N VAL A 60 3.16 -1.67 20.54
CA VAL A 60 4.12 -2.77 20.80
C VAL A 60 3.69 -3.58 22.01
N GLU A 61 3.30 -2.94 23.11
CA GLU A 61 2.79 -3.61 24.32
C GLU A 61 1.55 -4.44 24.01
N ARG A 62 0.57 -3.92 23.29
CA ARG A 62 -0.61 -4.67 22.87
C ARG A 62 -0.25 -5.89 22.01
N LEU A 63 0.73 -5.77 21.13
CA LEU A 63 1.22 -6.91 20.34
C LEU A 63 1.84 -8.00 21.24
N LEU A 64 2.65 -7.59 22.23
CA LEU A 64 3.27 -8.50 23.18
C LEU A 64 2.22 -9.21 24.04
N PHE A 65 1.23 -8.48 24.57
CA PHE A 65 0.20 -9.06 25.44
C PHE A 65 -0.80 -9.97 24.72
N LEU A 66 -0.80 -10.03 23.38
CA LEU A 66 -1.61 -11.02 22.66
C LEU A 66 -1.29 -12.48 23.02
N HIS A 67 -0.10 -12.75 23.56
CA HIS A 67 0.26 -14.11 24.00
C HIS A 67 -0.62 -14.61 25.14
N GLU A 68 -1.23 -13.72 25.93
CA GLU A 68 -2.17 -14.08 26.99
C GLU A 68 -3.50 -14.62 26.45
N ASN A 69 -3.86 -14.24 25.21
CA ASN A 69 -5.06 -14.67 24.51
C ASN A 69 -4.73 -15.23 23.12
N PRO A 70 -4.20 -16.45 23.01
CA PRO A 70 -3.75 -17.03 21.74
C PRO A 70 -4.80 -17.06 20.63
N LYS A 71 -6.09 -17.10 20.98
CA LYS A 71 -7.22 -17.10 20.04
C LYS A 71 -7.30 -15.82 19.21
N ASP A 72 -6.83 -14.70 19.78
CA ASP A 72 -6.92 -13.37 19.18
C ASP A 72 -5.71 -13.08 18.27
N ILE A 73 -4.61 -13.83 18.40
CA ILE A 73 -3.36 -13.57 17.66
C ILE A 73 -3.60 -13.54 16.16
N GLY A 74 -4.32 -14.54 15.62
CA GLY A 74 -4.54 -14.65 14.17
C GLY A 74 -5.23 -13.45 13.54
N PHE A 75 -6.09 -12.78 14.30
CA PHE A 75 -6.85 -11.62 13.81
C PHE A 75 -6.23 -10.28 14.24
N LEU A 76 -5.86 -10.14 15.51
CA LEU A 76 -5.40 -8.86 16.04
C LEU A 76 -3.93 -8.56 15.73
N ALA A 77 -3.05 -9.57 15.68
CA ALA A 77 -1.64 -9.33 15.44
C ALA A 77 -1.37 -8.61 14.10
N PRO A 78 -1.98 -8.99 12.95
CA PRO A 78 -1.79 -8.28 11.71
C PRO A 78 -2.26 -6.81 11.77
N LEU A 79 -3.36 -6.52 12.47
CA LEU A 79 -3.88 -5.16 12.62
C LEU A 79 -2.95 -4.28 13.46
N ILE A 80 -2.46 -4.82 14.58
CA ILE A 80 -1.51 -4.09 15.44
C ILE A 80 -0.17 -3.90 14.73
N GLN A 81 0.30 -4.88 13.95
CA GLN A 81 1.49 -4.72 13.12
C GLN A 81 1.33 -3.62 12.08
N GLN A 82 0.17 -3.52 11.44
CA GLN A 82 -0.11 -2.42 10.50
C GLN A 82 -0.08 -1.06 11.21
N GLU A 83 -0.63 -0.96 12.43
CA GLU A 83 -0.55 0.26 13.24
C GLU A 83 0.91 0.61 13.54
N ILE A 84 1.72 -0.36 13.96
CA ILE A 84 3.15 -0.15 14.23
C ILE A 84 3.87 0.36 12.97
N TYR A 85 3.64 -0.27 11.80
CA TYR A 85 4.25 0.18 10.54
C TYR A 85 3.82 1.60 10.16
N TYR A 86 2.54 1.93 10.33
CA TYR A 86 2.04 3.28 10.07
C TYR A 86 2.73 4.31 10.97
N ARG A 87 2.85 4.04 12.28
CA ARG A 87 3.52 4.93 13.23
C ARG A 87 5.01 5.08 12.94
N LEU A 88 5.69 4.01 12.52
CA LEU A 88 7.08 4.08 12.08
C LEU A 88 7.23 4.93 10.80
N LEU A 89 6.28 4.86 9.86
CA LEU A 89 6.29 5.65 8.63
C LEU A 89 6.01 7.14 8.88
N THR A 90 5.20 7.47 9.89
CA THR A 90 4.78 8.85 10.20
C THR A 90 5.61 9.50 11.30
N GLY A 91 6.43 8.75 12.03
CA GLY A 91 7.28 9.23 13.10
C GLY A 91 8.50 10.02 12.59
N GLU A 92 9.28 10.60 13.51
CA GLU A 92 10.45 11.45 13.22
C GLU A 92 11.47 10.81 12.26
N GLN A 93 11.63 9.49 12.31
CA GLN A 93 12.53 8.73 11.45
C GLN A 93 11.81 8.04 10.28
N GLY A 94 10.59 8.46 9.98
CA GLY A 94 9.76 7.86 8.92
C GLY A 94 10.44 7.87 7.56
N GLY A 95 11.15 8.94 7.20
CA GLY A 95 11.92 9.01 5.96
C GLY A 95 13.01 7.93 5.86
N LYS A 96 13.72 7.66 6.95
CA LYS A 96 14.74 6.59 7.00
C LYS A 96 14.09 5.20 6.91
N PHE A 97 12.96 4.99 7.58
CA PHE A 97 12.22 3.73 7.49
C PHE A 97 11.72 3.46 6.08
N LYS A 98 11.17 4.49 5.41
CA LYS A 98 10.79 4.42 3.99
C LYS A 98 11.98 4.07 3.11
N ALA A 99 13.13 4.73 3.28
CA ALA A 99 14.35 4.45 2.54
C ALA A 99 14.82 3.00 2.75
N MET A 100 14.82 2.51 3.99
CA MET A 100 15.24 1.15 4.34
C MET A 100 14.32 0.08 3.71
N VAL A 101 13.02 0.34 3.66
CA VAL A 101 12.02 -0.55 3.03
C VAL A 101 12.08 -0.45 1.50
N SER A 102 12.39 0.74 0.95
CA SER A 102 12.44 0.99 -0.48
C SER A 102 13.77 0.60 -1.12
N ASN A 103 14.87 0.67 -0.39
CA ASN A 103 16.20 0.29 -0.86
C ASN A 103 16.29 -1.24 -1.04
N GLY A 104 16.22 -1.67 -2.29
CA GLY A 104 16.27 -3.09 -2.69
C GLY A 104 14.91 -3.77 -2.85
N SER A 105 13.79 -3.10 -2.59
CA SER A 105 12.47 -3.67 -2.85
C SER A 105 11.92 -3.22 -4.20
N HIS A 106 11.24 -4.13 -4.89
CA HIS A 106 10.46 -3.80 -6.10
C HIS A 106 9.28 -2.84 -5.80
N THR A 107 9.08 -2.49 -4.54
CA THR A 107 8.00 -1.61 -4.06
C THR A 107 8.03 -0.24 -4.70
N LYS A 108 9.21 0.41 -4.73
CA LYS A 108 9.36 1.73 -5.38
C LYS A 108 9.01 1.66 -6.86
N LYS A 109 9.47 0.61 -7.54
CA LYS A 109 9.19 0.38 -8.96
C LYS A 109 7.69 0.17 -9.21
N ILE A 110 7.02 -0.60 -8.38
CA ILE A 110 5.56 -0.80 -8.48
C ILE A 110 4.78 0.46 -8.09
N ALA A 111 5.25 1.24 -7.11
CA ALA A 111 4.65 2.53 -6.77
C ALA A 111 4.72 3.53 -7.94
N GLN A 112 5.81 3.57 -8.69
CA GLN A 112 5.91 4.37 -9.92
C GLN A 112 4.88 3.93 -10.97
N ALA A 113 4.72 2.63 -11.18
CA ALA A 113 3.73 2.11 -12.13
C ALA A 113 2.28 2.40 -11.69
N THR A 114 1.97 2.28 -10.40
CA THR A 114 0.64 2.62 -9.88
C THR A 114 0.34 4.10 -9.99
N HIS A 115 1.31 4.97 -9.71
CA HIS A 115 1.19 6.41 -9.88
C HIS A 115 0.96 6.78 -11.36
N TYR A 116 1.73 6.18 -12.27
CA TYR A 116 1.53 6.37 -13.70
C TYR A 116 0.12 5.94 -14.14
N LEU A 117 -0.35 4.77 -13.68
CA LEU A 117 -1.71 4.31 -13.94
C LEU A 117 -2.78 5.26 -13.40
N GLN A 118 -2.57 5.87 -12.23
CA GLN A 118 -3.50 6.85 -11.66
C GLN A 118 -3.61 8.13 -12.48
N GLN A 119 -2.52 8.54 -13.13
CA GLN A 119 -2.52 9.73 -13.98
C GLN A 119 -3.03 9.47 -15.40
N HIS A 120 -2.87 8.23 -15.91
CA HIS A 120 -3.14 7.85 -17.30
C HIS A 120 -4.18 6.74 -17.45
N PHE A 121 -5.03 6.51 -16.43
CA PHE A 121 -5.97 5.37 -16.43
C PHE A 121 -6.92 5.35 -17.62
N SER A 122 -7.28 6.49 -18.19
CA SER A 122 -8.18 6.60 -19.34
C SER A 122 -7.52 6.18 -20.67
N GLU A 123 -6.19 6.13 -20.72
CA GLU A 123 -5.43 5.78 -21.92
C GLU A 123 -5.29 4.27 -22.11
N THR A 124 -4.97 3.84 -23.34
CA THR A 124 -4.62 2.45 -23.61
C THR A 124 -3.17 2.22 -23.20
N ILE A 125 -2.97 1.51 -22.08
CA ILE A 125 -1.64 1.23 -21.50
C ILE A 125 -1.39 -0.27 -21.59
N THR A 126 -0.23 -0.66 -22.14
CA THR A 126 0.19 -2.06 -22.16
C THR A 126 0.95 -2.41 -20.88
N VAL A 127 0.94 -3.68 -20.52
CA VAL A 127 1.68 -4.15 -19.33
C VAL A 127 3.19 -4.06 -19.57
N GLU A 128 3.62 -4.20 -20.82
CA GLU A 128 5.00 -4.01 -21.25
C GLU A 128 5.48 -2.58 -20.99
N THR A 129 4.64 -1.56 -21.26
CA THR A 129 4.94 -0.16 -20.97
C THR A 129 5.19 0.03 -19.46
N LEU A 130 4.34 -0.56 -18.62
CA LEU A 130 4.48 -0.47 -17.16
C LEU A 130 5.72 -1.22 -16.65
N ALA A 131 6.02 -2.38 -17.21
CA ALA A 131 7.20 -3.15 -16.86
C ALA A 131 8.49 -2.40 -17.21
N ASN A 132 8.54 -1.80 -18.40
CA ASN A 132 9.68 -0.97 -18.86
C ASN A 132 9.85 0.28 -17.97
N LEU A 133 8.76 0.99 -17.67
CA LEU A 133 8.77 2.14 -16.76
C LEU A 133 9.31 1.79 -15.37
N SER A 134 9.06 0.55 -14.95
CA SER A 134 9.51 0.02 -13.66
C SER A 134 10.88 -0.65 -13.73
N ASP A 135 11.57 -0.64 -14.88
CA ASP A 135 12.84 -1.36 -15.10
C ASP A 135 12.76 -2.79 -14.57
N MET A 136 11.76 -3.53 -15.02
CA MET A 136 11.47 -4.92 -14.63
C MET A 136 11.18 -5.78 -15.84
N SER A 137 11.50 -7.08 -15.75
CA SER A 137 10.99 -8.04 -16.73
C SER A 137 9.46 -8.15 -16.62
N LEU A 138 8.77 -8.44 -17.73
CA LEU A 138 7.31 -8.55 -17.77
C LEU A 138 6.76 -9.52 -16.72
N SER A 139 7.37 -10.69 -16.58
CA SER A 139 6.97 -11.72 -15.59
C SER A 139 7.21 -11.26 -14.15
N GLY A 140 8.38 -10.65 -13.89
CA GLY A 140 8.71 -10.07 -12.57
C GLY A 140 7.76 -8.96 -12.20
N PHE A 141 7.47 -8.04 -13.14
CA PHE A 141 6.51 -6.96 -12.95
C PHE A 141 5.12 -7.50 -12.58
N HIS A 142 4.57 -8.44 -13.36
CA HIS A 142 3.28 -9.05 -13.08
C HIS A 142 3.20 -9.67 -11.68
N SER A 143 4.22 -10.43 -11.30
CA SER A 143 4.30 -11.10 -9.99
C SER A 143 4.32 -10.08 -8.84
N HIS A 144 5.23 -9.11 -8.90
CA HIS A 144 5.38 -8.09 -7.85
C HIS A 144 4.19 -7.13 -7.80
N PHE A 145 3.65 -6.72 -8.96
CA PHE A 145 2.48 -5.85 -9.02
C PHE A 145 1.28 -6.52 -8.34
N LYS A 146 0.97 -7.78 -8.69
CA LYS A 146 -0.13 -8.54 -8.07
C LYS A 146 0.10 -8.78 -6.59
N LYS A 147 1.33 -9.06 -6.18
CA LYS A 147 1.69 -9.28 -4.78
C LYS A 147 1.44 -8.03 -3.93
N ILE A 148 1.79 -6.85 -4.44
CA ILE A 148 1.70 -5.57 -3.72
C ILE A 148 0.27 -5.00 -3.77
N THR A 149 -0.38 -5.02 -4.95
CA THR A 149 -1.71 -4.39 -5.16
C THR A 149 -2.88 -5.35 -4.98
N SER A 150 -2.62 -6.65 -4.89
CA SER A 150 -3.61 -7.74 -4.91
C SER A 150 -4.40 -7.87 -6.22
N LEU A 151 -4.08 -7.06 -7.23
CA LEU A 151 -4.72 -7.02 -8.54
C LEU A 151 -3.68 -7.19 -9.66
N SER A 152 -4.10 -7.69 -10.82
CA SER A 152 -3.26 -7.55 -12.02
C SER A 152 -3.22 -6.08 -12.47
N PRO A 153 -2.21 -5.64 -13.25
CA PRO A 153 -2.12 -4.27 -13.75
C PRO A 153 -3.38 -3.82 -14.50
N LEU A 154 -3.92 -4.67 -15.36
CA LEU A 154 -5.15 -4.38 -16.11
C LEU A 154 -6.40 -4.31 -15.21
N GLN A 155 -6.47 -5.16 -14.18
CA GLN A 155 -7.56 -5.08 -13.19
C GLN A 155 -7.46 -3.81 -12.35
N TYR A 156 -6.25 -3.40 -11.99
CA TYR A 156 -6.00 -2.16 -11.26
C TYR A 156 -6.41 -0.94 -12.10
N GLN A 157 -5.97 -0.84 -13.37
CA GLN A 157 -6.41 0.23 -14.27
C GLN A 157 -7.94 0.27 -14.42
N LYS A 158 -8.56 -0.90 -14.60
CA LYS A 158 -10.01 -1.01 -14.70
C LYS A 158 -10.73 -0.52 -13.44
N SER A 159 -10.21 -0.83 -12.25
CA SER A 159 -10.78 -0.32 -11.00
C SER A 159 -10.71 1.20 -10.92
N LEU A 160 -9.60 1.82 -11.34
CA LEU A 160 -9.46 3.28 -11.40
C LEU A 160 -10.51 3.91 -12.33
N ARG A 161 -10.68 3.37 -13.53
CA ARG A 161 -11.71 3.83 -14.48
C ARG A 161 -13.10 3.77 -13.88
N LEU A 162 -13.45 2.66 -13.24
CA LEU A 162 -14.78 2.48 -12.66
C LEU A 162 -15.03 3.39 -11.45
N MET A 163 -14.05 3.59 -10.59
CA MET A 163 -14.15 4.50 -9.46
C MET A 163 -14.32 5.96 -9.92
N GLU A 164 -13.54 6.39 -10.91
CA GLU A 164 -13.68 7.74 -11.45
C GLU A 164 -15.01 7.92 -12.20
N ALA A 165 -15.46 6.94 -12.98
CA ALA A 165 -16.78 7.01 -13.61
C ALA A 165 -17.91 7.15 -12.56
N ARG A 166 -17.82 6.43 -11.45
CA ARG A 166 -18.77 6.56 -10.34
C ARG A 166 -18.76 7.97 -9.75
N ARG A 167 -17.59 8.55 -9.56
CA ARG A 167 -17.43 9.92 -9.07
C ARG A 167 -18.08 10.92 -10.02
N LEU A 168 -17.84 10.80 -11.33
CA LEU A 168 -18.42 11.65 -12.37
C LEU A 168 -19.96 11.55 -12.39
N ILE A 169 -20.52 10.34 -12.31
CA ILE A 169 -21.95 10.11 -12.33
C ILE A 169 -22.61 10.61 -11.02
N ALA A 170 -22.08 10.20 -9.86
CA ALA A 170 -22.73 10.43 -8.58
C ALA A 170 -22.52 11.85 -8.03
N GLN A 171 -21.36 12.48 -8.30
CA GLN A 171 -20.98 13.78 -7.72
C GLN A 171 -21.10 14.92 -8.73
N GLU A 172 -20.76 14.68 -10.01
CA GLU A 172 -20.84 15.71 -11.05
C GLU A 172 -22.10 15.63 -11.91
N GLY A 173 -22.93 14.58 -11.74
CA GLY A 173 -24.16 14.41 -12.52
C GLY A 173 -23.94 14.13 -14.00
N ARG A 174 -22.75 13.64 -14.40
CA ARG A 174 -22.44 13.31 -15.78
C ARG A 174 -23.31 12.17 -16.29
N GLY A 175 -23.65 12.22 -17.56
CA GLY A 175 -24.36 11.14 -18.23
C GLY A 175 -23.54 9.84 -18.25
N ILE A 176 -24.20 8.69 -18.11
CA ILE A 176 -23.53 7.36 -18.04
C ILE A 176 -22.63 7.13 -19.25
N THR A 177 -23.11 7.45 -20.45
CA THR A 177 -22.37 7.27 -21.71
C THR A 177 -21.16 8.22 -21.77
N GLU A 178 -21.35 9.47 -21.37
CA GLU A 178 -20.27 10.47 -21.29
C GLU A 178 -19.19 10.03 -20.32
N ALA A 179 -19.56 9.65 -19.10
CA ALA A 179 -18.63 9.16 -18.09
C ALA A 179 -17.85 7.92 -18.58
N ALA A 180 -18.51 6.98 -19.28
CA ALA A 180 -17.85 5.81 -19.84
C ALA A 180 -16.74 6.20 -20.84
N TYR A 181 -17.01 7.09 -21.77
CA TYR A 181 -15.99 7.55 -22.73
C TYR A 181 -14.87 8.35 -22.05
N GLN A 182 -15.22 9.23 -21.13
CA GLN A 182 -14.25 10.06 -20.41
C GLN A 182 -13.22 9.22 -19.64
N VAL A 183 -13.62 8.08 -19.09
CA VAL A 183 -12.70 7.18 -18.37
C VAL A 183 -12.04 6.13 -19.28
N GLY A 184 -12.19 6.24 -20.61
CA GLY A 184 -11.47 5.44 -21.59
C GLY A 184 -12.14 4.10 -21.96
N TYR A 185 -13.47 3.96 -21.79
CA TYR A 185 -14.20 2.85 -22.40
C TYR A 185 -14.63 3.22 -23.82
N GLU A 186 -14.41 2.31 -24.76
CA GLU A 186 -14.87 2.45 -26.15
C GLU A 186 -16.34 2.02 -26.32
N SER A 187 -16.87 1.23 -25.37
CA SER A 187 -18.24 0.71 -25.42
C SER A 187 -18.99 0.95 -24.11
N PRO A 188 -20.05 1.80 -24.12
CA PRO A 188 -20.94 1.98 -22.97
C PRO A 188 -21.61 0.69 -22.47
N SER A 189 -21.84 -0.26 -23.38
CA SER A 189 -22.41 -1.58 -23.02
C SER A 189 -21.39 -2.43 -22.24
N GLN A 190 -20.12 -2.39 -22.63
CA GLN A 190 -19.04 -3.05 -21.88
C GLN A 190 -18.87 -2.39 -20.52
N PHE A 191 -18.81 -1.07 -20.48
CA PHE A 191 -18.74 -0.28 -19.25
C PHE A 191 -19.85 -0.68 -18.26
N SER A 192 -21.12 -0.68 -18.70
CA SER A 192 -22.25 -0.98 -17.83
C SER A 192 -22.20 -2.39 -17.23
N ARG A 193 -21.73 -3.39 -18.01
CA ARG A 193 -21.54 -4.76 -17.52
C ARG A 193 -20.44 -4.85 -16.48
N GLU A 194 -19.29 -4.19 -16.73
CA GLU A 194 -18.16 -4.19 -15.82
C GLU A 194 -18.44 -3.39 -14.54
N TYR A 195 -19.14 -2.27 -14.67
CA TYR A 195 -19.61 -1.46 -13.55
C TYR A 195 -20.50 -2.28 -12.61
N LYS A 196 -21.53 -2.96 -13.18
CA LYS A 196 -22.42 -3.83 -12.40
C LYS A 196 -21.66 -4.95 -11.70
N ARG A 197 -20.67 -5.55 -12.37
CA ARG A 197 -19.84 -6.60 -11.77
C ARG A 197 -18.99 -6.08 -10.62
N TYR A 198 -18.49 -4.85 -10.70
CA TYR A 198 -17.58 -4.25 -9.72
C TYR A 198 -18.34 -3.69 -8.50
N PHE A 199 -19.44 -2.98 -8.72
CA PHE A 199 -20.22 -2.32 -7.66
C PHE A 199 -21.48 -3.08 -7.22
N GLY A 200 -21.85 -4.17 -7.89
CA GLY A 200 -23.04 -4.96 -7.57
C GLY A 200 -24.34 -4.43 -8.19
N HIS A 201 -24.37 -3.19 -8.70
CA HIS A 201 -25.54 -2.54 -9.33
C HIS A 201 -25.13 -1.79 -10.61
N ALA A 202 -26.13 -1.51 -11.46
CA ALA A 202 -25.90 -0.77 -12.69
C ALA A 202 -25.56 0.71 -12.42
N PRO A 203 -24.85 1.43 -13.34
CA PRO A 203 -24.49 2.84 -13.17
C PRO A 203 -25.67 3.76 -12.87
N LYS A 204 -26.87 3.43 -13.38
CA LYS A 204 -28.10 4.18 -13.12
C LYS A 204 -28.46 4.26 -11.63
N GLY A 205 -28.02 3.30 -10.81
CA GLY A 205 -28.25 3.30 -9.37
C GLY A 205 -27.48 4.38 -8.60
N ASP A 206 -26.47 5.00 -9.21
CA ASP A 206 -25.69 6.08 -8.62
C ASP A 206 -26.10 7.48 -9.14
N ILE A 207 -27.09 7.56 -10.02
CA ILE A 207 -27.68 8.85 -10.43
C ILE A 207 -28.56 9.34 -9.27
N LYS A 208 -28.29 10.55 -8.81
CA LYS A 208 -29.12 11.25 -7.82
C LYS A 208 -30.28 11.98 -8.46
#